data_e12ae97ef0f5ef849acd2869997ee136
#
_entry.id   e12ae97ef0f5ef849acd2869997ee136
#
_cell.length_a   1.000
_cell.length_b   1.000
_cell.length_c   1.000
_cell.angle_alpha   90.00
_cell.angle_beta   90.00
_cell.angle_gamma   90.00
#
_symmetry.space_group_name_H-M   'P 1'
#
loop_
_entity.id
_entity.type
_entity.pdbx_description
1 polymer ?
#
loop_
_entity_poly.entity_id
_entity_poly.type
_entity_poly.pdbx_seq_one_letter_code
_entity_poly.pdbx_strand_id
1 'polypeptide(L)'
;MLIENMKMAFSAIRANKMRSFLTMLGIIIGIGSVISIVSIGDTMRNMFEGLYREIGVTQAYLAIGYWVDDVRQSDYFTLDEMERIKEIFGDEIAYIDSRPYVSADAVSGRTTIKFSFNGIDYNYQEVQPVNMVYGRYLNEGDILGRRKNVVMDTDSAMNLFGVENAVGRTFRTTLYGTTEEYTVVGIYRKKLSPFQAMMMGANTEGGEAFLPYTILTWPNDYFYAMRIYAKDEATMDEFYNRLKHYVAKSKGRAPEDFRLNSAKDEMGQMDSMMGGLAAAVGGIAAISLLVGGIGIMNIMLVSVTERTREIGIRKSLGARTRDVMVQFLTESAILSACGGIVGILLGGGLVMIGGSLLGVQAIVKPSVVVLAVGFSAMVGIFFGIYPASKAAKKDPIEALRYE
;
A
#
# COMPACT_ATOMS: atom_id res chain seq x y z
N MET A 1 -19.25 22.52 36.11
CA MET A 1 -18.51 21.28 36.48
C MET A 1 -17.56 20.79 35.42
N LEU A 2 -17.98 20.36 34.19
CA LEU A 2 -17.06 19.79 33.19
C LEU A 2 -16.00 20.79 32.72
N ILE A 3 -16.38 22.03 32.42
CA ILE A 3 -15.48 23.11 32.00
C ILE A 3 -14.50 23.50 33.13
N GLU A 4 -14.91 23.48 34.36
CA GLU A 4 -14.06 23.76 35.51
C GLU A 4 -13.04 22.63 35.72
N ASN A 5 -13.48 21.36 35.60
CA ASN A 5 -12.59 20.21 35.63
C ASN A 5 -11.55 20.25 34.51
N MET A 6 -11.94 20.70 33.31
CA MET A 6 -10.99 20.91 32.20
C MET A 6 -9.97 22.01 32.52
N LYS A 7 -10.39 23.15 33.05
CA LYS A 7 -9.46 24.23 33.47
C LYS A 7 -8.48 23.76 34.55
N MET A 8 -8.97 23.00 35.52
CA MET A 8 -8.09 22.40 36.57
C MET A 8 -7.09 21.43 36.00
N ALA A 9 -7.49 20.55 35.07
CA ALA A 9 -6.59 19.62 34.39
C ALA A 9 -5.48 20.34 33.59
N PHE A 10 -5.83 21.40 32.84
CA PHE A 10 -4.84 22.22 32.13
C PHE A 10 -3.88 22.95 33.08
N SER A 11 -4.39 23.45 34.20
CA SER A 11 -3.56 24.10 35.22
C SER A 11 -2.55 23.13 35.86
N ALA A 12 -2.99 21.89 36.13
CA ALA A 12 -2.12 20.84 36.67
C ALA A 12 -0.99 20.45 35.71
N ILE A 13 -1.30 20.32 34.40
CA ILE A 13 -0.29 20.07 33.33
C ILE A 13 0.73 21.19 33.29
N ARG A 14 0.30 22.44 33.40
CA ARG A 14 1.18 23.62 33.34
C ARG A 14 2.06 23.79 34.59
N ALA A 15 1.59 23.35 35.76
CA ALA A 15 2.34 23.42 37.00
C ALA A 15 3.55 22.46 37.03
N ASN A 16 3.43 21.28 36.41
CA ASN A 16 4.46 20.25 36.42
C ASN A 16 4.83 19.78 34.99
N LYS A 17 5.28 20.73 34.13
CA LYS A 17 5.47 20.52 32.68
C LYS A 17 6.32 19.31 32.32
N MET A 18 7.48 19.14 33.00
CA MET A 18 8.42 18.06 32.68
C MET A 18 7.85 16.68 33.03
N ARG A 19 7.19 16.56 34.16
CA ARG A 19 6.56 15.32 34.62
C ARG A 19 5.38 14.93 33.70
N SER A 20 4.53 15.90 33.39
CA SER A 20 3.40 15.69 32.45
C SER A 20 3.86 15.34 31.05
N PHE A 21 4.92 15.98 30.55
CA PHE A 21 5.50 15.65 29.25
C PHE A 21 6.05 14.22 29.18
N LEU A 22 6.86 13.81 30.17
CA LEU A 22 7.45 12.48 30.22
C LEU A 22 6.40 11.36 30.28
N THR A 23 5.30 11.60 31.00
CA THR A 23 4.21 10.61 31.04
C THR A 23 3.36 10.59 29.79
N MET A 24 3.08 11.75 29.19
CA MET A 24 2.40 11.83 27.91
C MET A 24 3.25 11.21 26.78
N LEU A 25 4.58 11.20 26.92
CA LEU A 25 5.47 10.69 25.87
C LEU A 25 5.18 9.24 25.50
N GLY A 26 4.91 8.39 26.47
CA GLY A 26 4.50 6.99 26.20
C GLY A 26 3.20 6.90 25.39
N ILE A 27 2.22 7.76 25.70
CA ILE A 27 0.96 7.82 24.96
C ILE A 27 1.18 8.41 23.56
N ILE A 28 1.96 9.48 23.46
CA ILE A 28 2.32 10.14 22.19
C ILE A 28 2.98 9.15 21.24
N ILE A 29 3.98 8.40 21.71
CA ILE A 29 4.68 7.39 20.90
C ILE A 29 3.72 6.26 20.54
N GLY A 30 2.97 5.72 21.51
CA GLY A 30 2.04 4.62 21.26
C GLY A 30 0.97 4.98 20.22
N ILE A 31 0.27 6.10 20.41
CA ILE A 31 -0.77 6.56 19.48
C ILE A 31 -0.17 6.97 18.13
N GLY A 32 0.97 7.71 18.15
CA GLY A 32 1.66 8.13 16.94
C GLY A 32 2.09 6.93 16.07
N SER A 33 2.62 5.89 16.68
CA SER A 33 3.03 4.66 15.97
C SER A 33 1.83 3.94 15.34
N VAL A 34 0.71 3.80 16.08
CA VAL A 34 -0.51 3.17 15.54
C VAL A 34 -1.07 3.97 14.36
N ILE A 35 -1.19 5.29 14.50
CA ILE A 35 -1.65 6.15 13.40
C ILE A 35 -0.75 6.03 12.19
N SER A 36 0.57 6.07 12.40
CA SER A 36 1.55 5.98 11.31
C SER A 36 1.42 4.66 10.54
N ILE A 37 1.40 3.52 11.22
CA ILE A 37 1.36 2.22 10.53
C ILE A 37 0.04 1.97 9.81
N VAL A 38 -1.09 2.34 10.44
CA VAL A 38 -2.42 2.21 9.81
C VAL A 38 -2.52 3.11 8.57
N SER A 39 -2.05 4.37 8.68
CA SER A 39 -2.08 5.31 7.55
C SER A 39 -1.15 4.90 6.42
N ILE A 40 0.03 4.33 6.71
CA ILE A 40 0.93 3.76 5.70
C ILE A 40 0.25 2.57 5.02
N GLY A 41 -0.36 1.64 5.78
CA GLY A 41 -1.08 0.50 5.23
C GLY A 41 -2.23 0.92 4.30
N ASP A 42 -3.07 1.87 4.74
CA ASP A 42 -4.16 2.42 3.92
C ASP A 42 -3.63 3.13 2.65
N THR A 43 -2.53 3.86 2.77
CA THR A 43 -1.90 4.53 1.62
C THR A 43 -1.38 3.52 0.61
N MET A 44 -0.65 2.50 1.06
CA MET A 44 -0.16 1.43 0.19
C MET A 44 -1.30 0.68 -0.48
N ARG A 45 -2.35 0.32 0.27
CA ARG A 45 -3.52 -0.34 -0.29
C ARG A 45 -4.15 0.47 -1.43
N ASN A 46 -4.39 1.77 -1.24
CA ASN A 46 -4.95 2.63 -2.29
C ASN A 46 -4.02 2.78 -3.51
N MET A 47 -2.70 2.75 -3.29
CA MET A 47 -1.73 2.75 -4.39
C MET A 47 -1.83 1.46 -5.22
N PHE A 48 -1.92 0.30 -4.57
CA PHE A 48 -2.11 -0.98 -5.24
C PHE A 48 -3.46 -1.07 -5.94
N GLU A 49 -4.55 -0.65 -5.29
CA GLU A 49 -5.88 -0.58 -5.93
C GLU A 49 -5.84 0.30 -7.19
N GLY A 50 -5.15 1.44 -7.14
CA GLY A 50 -4.93 2.31 -8.31
C GLY A 50 -4.18 1.59 -9.43
N LEU A 51 -3.09 0.89 -9.09
CA LEU A 51 -2.30 0.10 -10.04
C LEU A 51 -3.16 -0.99 -10.72
N TYR A 52 -3.92 -1.75 -9.93
CA TYR A 52 -4.74 -2.83 -10.48
C TYR A 52 -5.95 -2.35 -11.27
N ARG A 53 -6.49 -1.16 -10.98
CA ARG A 53 -7.51 -0.53 -11.85
C ARG A 53 -6.95 -0.18 -13.24
N GLU A 54 -5.66 0.17 -13.32
CA GLU A 54 -5.00 0.46 -14.61
C GLU A 54 -4.60 -0.81 -15.35
N ILE A 55 -4.10 -1.83 -14.65
CA ILE A 55 -3.63 -3.10 -15.25
C ILE A 55 -4.80 -4.05 -15.56
N GLY A 56 -5.94 -3.88 -14.87
CA GLY A 56 -7.09 -4.78 -14.89
C GLY A 56 -7.12 -5.71 -13.68
N VAL A 57 -8.15 -5.57 -12.84
CA VAL A 57 -8.34 -6.40 -11.63
C VAL A 57 -8.52 -7.89 -11.95
N THR A 58 -8.96 -8.20 -13.17
CA THR A 58 -9.18 -9.57 -13.64
C THR A 58 -7.95 -10.21 -14.26
N GLN A 59 -6.78 -9.56 -14.19
CA GLN A 59 -5.54 -10.14 -14.69
C GLN A 59 -5.01 -11.25 -13.78
N ALA A 60 -4.56 -12.35 -14.38
CA ALA A 60 -3.79 -13.39 -13.70
C ALA A 60 -2.61 -13.87 -14.56
N TYR A 61 -1.58 -14.35 -13.87
CA TYR A 61 -0.45 -15.05 -14.48
C TYR A 61 -0.48 -16.52 -14.11
N LEU A 62 -0.41 -17.39 -15.10
CA LEU A 62 -0.25 -18.82 -14.91
C LEU A 62 1.13 -19.24 -15.41
N ALA A 63 1.91 -19.86 -14.55
CA ALA A 63 3.27 -20.32 -14.85
C ALA A 63 3.56 -21.63 -14.13
N ILE A 64 4.57 -22.39 -14.59
CA ILE A 64 5.12 -23.48 -13.79
C ILE A 64 5.72 -22.94 -12.49
N GLY A 65 5.52 -23.62 -11.38
CA GLY A 65 6.02 -23.19 -10.07
C GLY A 65 7.54 -23.23 -10.01
N TYR A 66 8.16 -22.23 -9.37
CA TYR A 66 9.63 -22.18 -9.18
C TYR A 66 10.16 -23.25 -8.22
N TRP A 67 9.26 -23.97 -7.55
CA TRP A 67 9.57 -25.10 -6.66
C TRP A 67 9.61 -26.45 -7.38
N VAL A 68 9.32 -26.48 -8.68
CA VAL A 68 9.37 -27.69 -9.50
C VAL A 68 10.78 -27.87 -10.03
N ASP A 69 11.49 -28.91 -9.57
CA ASP A 69 12.90 -29.15 -9.94
C ASP A 69 13.07 -29.77 -11.34
N ASP A 70 12.07 -30.56 -11.82
CA ASP A 70 12.14 -31.32 -13.07
C ASP A 70 11.35 -30.66 -14.21
N VAL A 71 11.47 -29.32 -14.35
CA VAL A 71 10.79 -28.58 -15.42
C VAL A 71 11.24 -29.04 -16.79
N ARG A 72 10.28 -29.40 -17.67
CA ARG A 72 10.47 -29.83 -19.03
C ARG A 72 10.07 -28.71 -19.99
N GLN A 73 10.60 -28.77 -21.22
CA GLN A 73 10.18 -27.82 -22.25
C GLN A 73 8.67 -27.89 -22.54
N SER A 74 8.05 -29.05 -22.38
CA SER A 74 6.61 -29.27 -22.53
C SER A 74 5.78 -28.58 -21.46
N ASP A 75 6.38 -28.14 -20.33
CA ASP A 75 5.69 -27.45 -19.26
C ASP A 75 5.50 -25.95 -19.57
N TYR A 76 6.28 -25.43 -20.52
CA TYR A 76 6.11 -24.06 -21.02
C TYR A 76 4.92 -23.96 -21.99
N PHE A 77 4.41 -22.75 -22.14
CA PHE A 77 3.23 -22.47 -22.97
C PHE A 77 3.62 -22.19 -24.42
N THR A 78 2.75 -22.58 -25.36
CA THR A 78 2.88 -22.24 -26.79
C THR A 78 1.68 -21.38 -27.23
N LEU A 79 1.80 -20.73 -28.39
CA LEU A 79 0.70 -19.97 -28.98
C LEU A 79 -0.50 -20.87 -29.29
N ASP A 80 -0.26 -22.06 -29.86
CA ASP A 80 -1.31 -23.04 -30.19
C ASP A 80 -2.08 -23.50 -28.93
N GLU A 81 -1.39 -23.59 -27.80
CA GLU A 81 -2.05 -23.91 -26.54
C GLU A 81 -2.91 -22.75 -26.03
N MET A 82 -2.45 -21.52 -26.18
CA MET A 82 -3.22 -20.33 -25.81
C MET A 82 -4.46 -20.19 -26.68
N GLU A 83 -4.36 -20.46 -27.97
CA GLU A 83 -5.51 -20.50 -28.90
C GLU A 83 -6.52 -21.59 -28.51
N ARG A 84 -6.04 -22.80 -28.20
CA ARG A 84 -6.92 -23.88 -27.71
C ARG A 84 -7.61 -23.52 -26.38
N ILE A 85 -6.89 -22.88 -25.46
CA ILE A 85 -7.49 -22.39 -24.20
C ILE A 85 -8.56 -21.35 -24.50
N LYS A 86 -8.29 -20.44 -25.45
CA LYS A 86 -9.27 -19.43 -25.88
C LYS A 86 -10.51 -20.05 -26.54
N GLU A 87 -10.35 -21.14 -27.29
CA GLU A 87 -11.48 -21.89 -27.85
C GLU A 87 -12.34 -22.56 -26.79
N ILE A 88 -11.72 -23.14 -25.76
CA ILE A 88 -12.42 -23.89 -24.70
C ILE A 88 -13.10 -22.95 -23.68
N PHE A 89 -12.42 -21.87 -23.29
CA PHE A 89 -12.84 -20.95 -22.25
C PHE A 89 -13.22 -19.54 -22.77
N GLY A 90 -13.40 -19.38 -24.08
CA GLY A 90 -13.55 -18.06 -24.72
C GLY A 90 -14.68 -17.19 -24.19
N ASP A 91 -15.74 -17.81 -23.66
CA ASP A 91 -16.83 -17.05 -23.02
C ASP A 91 -16.41 -16.39 -21.71
N GLU A 92 -15.34 -16.87 -21.06
CA GLU A 92 -14.83 -16.39 -19.77
C GLU A 92 -13.54 -15.59 -19.91
N ILE A 93 -12.85 -15.66 -21.07
CA ILE A 93 -11.58 -14.98 -21.35
C ILE A 93 -11.84 -13.69 -22.11
N ALA A 94 -11.42 -12.54 -21.53
CA ALA A 94 -11.39 -11.27 -22.24
C ALA A 94 -10.14 -11.18 -23.15
N TYR A 95 -9.01 -11.60 -22.63
CA TYR A 95 -7.72 -11.56 -23.35
C TYR A 95 -6.74 -12.58 -22.79
N ILE A 96 -5.88 -13.11 -23.65
CA ILE A 96 -4.81 -14.03 -23.29
C ILE A 96 -3.57 -13.76 -24.14
N ASP A 97 -2.41 -13.65 -23.51
CA ASP A 97 -1.11 -13.57 -24.17
C ASP A 97 0.02 -14.13 -23.29
N SER A 98 1.24 -14.11 -23.80
CA SER A 98 2.44 -14.41 -23.05
C SER A 98 3.28 -13.18 -22.74
N ARG A 99 2.97 -12.03 -23.34
CA ARG A 99 3.74 -10.78 -23.29
C ARG A 99 5.26 -11.01 -23.26
N PRO A 100 5.84 -11.56 -24.30
CA PRO A 100 7.28 -11.73 -24.36
C PRO A 100 7.96 -10.37 -24.27
N TYR A 101 9.08 -10.30 -23.56
CA TYR A 101 9.86 -9.08 -23.48
C TYR A 101 11.35 -9.35 -23.70
N VAL A 102 12.05 -8.39 -24.27
CA VAL A 102 13.49 -8.42 -24.45
C VAL A 102 14.06 -7.04 -24.13
N SER A 103 15.16 -7.03 -23.40
CA SER A 103 15.91 -5.80 -23.14
C SER A 103 17.09 -5.73 -24.12
N ALA A 104 17.13 -4.69 -24.95
CA ALA A 104 18.17 -4.48 -25.94
C ALA A 104 18.46 -2.99 -26.13
N ASP A 105 19.62 -2.67 -26.69
CA ASP A 105 20.01 -1.30 -26.99
C ASP A 105 19.34 -0.85 -28.28
N ALA A 106 18.66 0.30 -28.22
CA ALA A 106 18.13 1.02 -29.37
C ALA A 106 19.11 2.13 -29.79
N VAL A 107 19.50 2.14 -31.05
CA VAL A 107 20.50 3.07 -31.59
C VAL A 107 19.89 3.94 -32.68
N SER A 108 19.93 5.26 -32.47
CA SER A 108 19.55 6.25 -33.46
C SER A 108 20.63 7.33 -33.58
N GLY A 109 21.29 7.37 -34.72
CA GLY A 109 22.43 8.28 -34.98
C GLY A 109 23.58 8.00 -33.97
N ARG A 110 23.84 8.94 -33.05
CA ARG A 110 24.87 8.82 -32.02
C ARG A 110 24.29 8.44 -30.63
N THR A 111 22.99 8.36 -30.51
CA THR A 111 22.30 8.07 -29.26
C THR A 111 22.06 6.57 -29.13
N THR A 112 22.43 6.02 -28.00
CA THR A 112 22.16 4.61 -27.64
C THR A 112 21.47 4.60 -26.30
N ILE A 113 20.31 3.93 -26.22
CA ILE A 113 19.51 3.82 -25.01
C ILE A 113 19.05 2.38 -24.86
N LYS A 114 19.08 1.89 -23.64
CA LYS A 114 18.56 0.57 -23.31
C LYS A 114 17.04 0.59 -23.29
N PHE A 115 16.41 -0.22 -24.11
CA PHE A 115 14.97 -0.36 -24.23
C PHE A 115 14.49 -1.69 -23.66
N SER A 116 13.31 -1.65 -23.08
CA SER A 116 12.48 -2.83 -22.80
C SER A 116 11.45 -2.96 -23.92
N PHE A 117 11.65 -3.90 -24.81
CA PHE A 117 10.73 -4.22 -25.90
C PHE A 117 9.69 -5.22 -25.41
N ASN A 118 8.41 -4.86 -25.42
CA ASN A 118 7.31 -5.72 -25.02
C ASN A 118 6.53 -6.17 -26.26
N GLY A 119 6.41 -7.48 -26.45
CA GLY A 119 5.60 -8.07 -27.51
C GLY A 119 4.13 -8.04 -27.12
N ILE A 120 3.29 -7.43 -27.96
CA ILE A 120 1.85 -7.32 -27.71
C ILE A 120 1.07 -7.66 -28.97
N ASP A 121 -0.22 -7.98 -28.77
CA ASP A 121 -1.18 -8.17 -29.85
C ASP A 121 -1.96 -6.86 -30.13
N TYR A 122 -2.59 -6.79 -31.31
CA TYR A 122 -3.42 -5.64 -31.69
C TYR A 122 -4.64 -5.46 -30.75
N ASN A 123 -5.16 -6.56 -30.17
CA ASN A 123 -6.28 -6.55 -29.22
C ASN A 123 -5.88 -6.15 -27.78
N TYR A 124 -4.61 -5.93 -27.50
CA TYR A 124 -4.16 -5.58 -26.14
C TYR A 124 -4.82 -4.31 -25.59
N GLN A 125 -5.19 -3.37 -26.46
CA GLN A 125 -5.90 -2.15 -26.05
C GLN A 125 -7.30 -2.40 -25.45
N GLU A 126 -7.90 -3.56 -25.69
CA GLU A 126 -9.22 -3.91 -25.14
C GLU A 126 -9.15 -4.12 -23.62
N VAL A 127 -8.03 -4.62 -23.14
CA VAL A 127 -7.82 -4.90 -21.71
C VAL A 127 -6.93 -3.87 -21.03
N GLN A 128 -6.07 -3.20 -21.78
CA GLN A 128 -5.22 -2.11 -21.26
C GLN A 128 -5.18 -0.94 -22.25
N PRO A 129 -6.06 0.05 -22.06
CA PRO A 129 -6.12 1.21 -22.95
C PRO A 129 -4.81 1.98 -22.99
N VAL A 130 -4.26 2.15 -24.19
CA VAL A 130 -3.03 2.92 -24.44
C VAL A 130 -3.43 4.31 -24.93
N ASN A 131 -3.00 5.35 -24.20
CA ASN A 131 -3.31 6.73 -24.56
C ASN A 131 -2.39 7.23 -25.69
N MET A 132 -2.79 7.01 -26.94
CA MET A 132 -2.07 7.44 -28.13
C MET A 132 -2.06 8.97 -28.25
N VAL A 133 -0.87 9.56 -28.48
CA VAL A 133 -0.68 11.01 -28.66
C VAL A 133 -0.39 11.34 -30.13
N TYR A 134 0.43 10.53 -30.79
CA TYR A 134 0.78 10.69 -32.20
C TYR A 134 0.75 9.35 -32.92
N GLY A 135 0.40 9.37 -34.21
CA GLY A 135 0.40 8.19 -35.06
C GLY A 135 -0.71 7.20 -34.73
N ARG A 136 -0.43 5.92 -34.87
CA ARG A 136 -1.38 4.81 -34.66
C ARG A 136 -0.81 3.71 -33.78
N TYR A 137 -1.68 2.92 -33.23
CA TYR A 137 -1.32 1.67 -32.55
C TYR A 137 -0.97 0.56 -33.55
N LEU A 138 -0.43 -0.57 -33.07
CA LEU A 138 -0.23 -1.77 -33.86
C LEU A 138 -1.56 -2.30 -34.36
N ASN A 139 -1.60 -2.75 -35.58
CA ASN A 139 -2.77 -3.37 -36.17
C ASN A 139 -2.51 -4.84 -36.51
N GLU A 140 -3.57 -5.57 -36.87
CA GLU A 140 -3.51 -6.98 -37.24
C GLU A 140 -2.46 -7.25 -38.32
N GLY A 141 -2.37 -6.39 -39.36
CA GLY A 141 -1.39 -6.51 -40.43
C GLY A 141 0.06 -6.32 -39.97
N ASP A 142 0.31 -5.60 -38.85
CA ASP A 142 1.65 -5.53 -38.26
C ASP A 142 2.00 -6.82 -37.53
N ILE A 143 1.04 -7.43 -36.84
CA ILE A 143 1.21 -8.67 -36.08
C ILE A 143 1.44 -9.85 -37.02
N LEU A 144 0.49 -10.10 -37.94
CA LEU A 144 0.55 -11.23 -38.88
C LEU A 144 1.69 -11.11 -39.86
N GLY A 145 1.97 -9.87 -40.31
CA GLY A 145 3.06 -9.59 -41.26
C GLY A 145 4.45 -9.50 -40.61
N ARG A 146 4.56 -9.68 -39.30
CA ARG A 146 5.83 -9.50 -38.52
C ARG A 146 6.53 -8.19 -38.88
N ARG A 147 5.73 -7.09 -39.04
CA ARG A 147 6.27 -5.80 -39.45
C ARG A 147 7.07 -5.17 -38.33
N LYS A 148 8.22 -4.60 -38.65
CA LYS A 148 9.13 -3.94 -37.69
C LYS A 148 8.62 -2.56 -37.28
N ASN A 149 7.33 -2.50 -36.96
CA ASN A 149 6.64 -1.31 -36.51
C ASN A 149 6.60 -1.29 -34.98
N VAL A 150 6.88 -0.12 -34.41
CA VAL A 150 7.02 0.06 -32.96
C VAL A 150 6.16 1.22 -32.50
N VAL A 151 5.54 1.04 -31.34
CA VAL A 151 4.85 2.09 -30.59
C VAL A 151 5.62 2.32 -29.30
N MET A 152 6.05 3.56 -29.01
CA MET A 152 6.83 3.88 -27.81
C MET A 152 6.21 5.01 -27.01
N ASP A 153 6.61 5.16 -25.76
CA ASP A 153 6.15 6.29 -24.94
C ASP A 153 6.87 7.60 -25.28
N THR A 154 6.29 8.72 -24.84
CA THR A 154 6.81 10.07 -25.10
C THR A 154 8.23 10.28 -24.56
N ASP A 155 8.54 9.73 -23.38
CA ASP A 155 9.84 9.90 -22.74
C ASP A 155 10.93 9.11 -23.50
N SER A 156 10.60 7.89 -23.92
CA SER A 156 11.45 7.06 -24.79
C SER A 156 11.75 7.75 -26.12
N ALA A 157 10.74 8.39 -26.74
CA ALA A 157 10.92 9.14 -27.97
C ALA A 157 11.83 10.36 -27.75
N MET A 158 11.64 11.09 -26.68
CA MET A 158 12.48 12.23 -26.31
C MET A 158 13.93 11.80 -26.05
N ASN A 159 14.11 10.72 -25.29
CA ASN A 159 15.44 10.20 -24.94
C ASN A 159 16.20 9.71 -26.17
N LEU A 160 15.55 8.99 -27.10
CA LEU A 160 16.21 8.39 -28.26
C LEU A 160 16.38 9.38 -29.44
N PHE A 161 15.38 10.22 -29.68
CA PHE A 161 15.32 11.08 -30.88
C PHE A 161 15.39 12.59 -30.59
N GLY A 162 15.31 12.98 -29.29
CA GLY A 162 15.29 14.39 -28.88
C GLY A 162 13.98 15.13 -29.21
N VAL A 163 12.90 14.39 -29.54
CA VAL A 163 11.58 14.95 -29.86
C VAL A 163 10.46 14.04 -29.36
N GLU A 164 9.34 14.61 -28.93
CA GLU A 164 8.17 13.84 -28.52
C GLU A 164 7.49 13.10 -29.69
N ASN A 165 7.33 13.79 -30.82
CA ASN A 165 6.75 13.18 -32.02
C ASN A 165 7.83 12.56 -32.91
N ALA A 166 8.09 11.29 -32.67
CA ALA A 166 9.05 10.50 -33.45
C ALA A 166 8.39 9.60 -34.50
N VAL A 167 7.11 9.79 -34.83
CA VAL A 167 6.42 8.98 -35.85
C VAL A 167 7.14 9.11 -37.21
N GLY A 168 7.38 7.94 -37.84
CA GLY A 168 8.12 7.79 -39.07
C GLY A 168 9.64 7.77 -38.93
N ARG A 169 10.20 8.00 -37.72
CA ARG A 169 11.65 7.85 -37.51
C ARG A 169 11.99 6.38 -37.32
N THR A 170 13.25 6.04 -37.61
CA THR A 170 13.78 4.68 -37.50
C THR A 170 14.94 4.62 -36.51
N PHE A 171 15.12 3.47 -35.90
CA PHE A 171 16.24 3.12 -35.05
C PHE A 171 16.65 1.67 -35.27
N ARG A 172 17.87 1.34 -34.92
CA ARG A 172 18.38 -0.05 -35.01
C ARG A 172 18.46 -0.66 -33.62
N THR A 173 18.10 -1.93 -33.54
CA THR A 173 18.28 -2.75 -32.31
C THR A 173 18.66 -4.16 -32.71
N THR A 174 19.37 -4.85 -31.80
CA THR A 174 19.78 -6.25 -31.99
C THR A 174 18.91 -7.12 -31.11
N LEU A 175 18.01 -7.86 -31.74
CA LEU A 175 17.16 -8.85 -31.05
C LEU A 175 17.62 -10.25 -31.47
N TYR A 176 17.84 -11.12 -30.52
CA TYR A 176 18.30 -12.52 -30.75
C TYR A 176 19.51 -12.65 -31.71
N GLY A 177 20.46 -11.72 -31.59
CA GLY A 177 21.68 -11.71 -32.40
C GLY A 177 21.53 -11.10 -33.81
N THR A 178 20.33 -10.69 -34.22
CA THR A 178 20.09 -10.05 -35.51
C THR A 178 19.82 -8.56 -35.31
N THR A 179 20.64 -7.73 -35.99
CA THR A 179 20.45 -6.27 -35.96
C THR A 179 19.52 -5.86 -37.10
N GLU A 180 18.43 -5.23 -36.76
CA GLU A 180 17.41 -4.79 -37.70
C GLU A 180 16.95 -3.35 -37.44
N GLU A 181 16.34 -2.74 -38.46
CA GLU A 181 15.79 -1.41 -38.37
C GLU A 181 14.29 -1.45 -38.09
N TYR A 182 13.86 -0.66 -37.11
CA TYR A 182 12.47 -0.58 -36.64
C TYR A 182 11.94 0.83 -36.88
N THR A 183 10.66 0.93 -37.30
CA THR A 183 9.99 2.20 -37.60
C THR A 183 8.99 2.55 -36.50
N VAL A 184 9.05 3.76 -36.00
CA VAL A 184 8.08 4.27 -35.03
C VAL A 184 6.78 4.61 -35.75
N VAL A 185 5.69 3.92 -35.44
CA VAL A 185 4.36 4.13 -36.06
C VAL A 185 3.40 4.87 -35.12
N GLY A 186 3.73 4.91 -33.84
CA GLY A 186 2.90 5.61 -32.86
C GLY A 186 3.66 5.98 -31.59
N ILE A 187 3.17 7.04 -30.96
CA ILE A 187 3.66 7.52 -29.66
C ILE A 187 2.49 7.57 -28.69
N TYR A 188 2.68 6.98 -27.52
CA TYR A 188 1.69 7.02 -26.44
C TYR A 188 2.23 7.76 -25.21
N ARG A 189 1.34 8.29 -24.41
CA ARG A 189 1.69 8.87 -23.11
C ARG A 189 1.48 7.86 -22.01
N LYS A 190 2.56 7.50 -21.35
CA LYS A 190 2.52 6.60 -20.20
C LYS A 190 1.94 7.35 -19.01
N LYS A 191 0.85 6.82 -18.43
CA LYS A 191 0.38 7.25 -17.11
C LYS A 191 1.08 6.39 -16.09
N LEU A 192 2.04 6.95 -15.37
CA LEU A 192 2.64 6.26 -14.23
C LEU A 192 1.71 6.44 -13.03
N SER A 193 1.32 5.33 -12.41
CA SER A 193 0.70 5.41 -11.09
C SER A 193 1.71 6.00 -10.09
N PRO A 194 1.26 6.65 -9.00
CA PRO A 194 2.17 7.14 -7.96
C PRO A 194 3.12 6.06 -7.43
N PHE A 195 2.65 4.81 -7.38
CA PHE A 195 3.47 3.67 -6.98
C PHE A 195 4.56 3.35 -8.00
N GLN A 196 4.23 3.28 -9.29
CA GLN A 196 5.20 3.06 -10.36
C GLN A 196 6.25 4.19 -10.39
N ALA A 197 5.82 5.44 -10.26
CA ALA A 197 6.73 6.59 -10.18
C ALA A 197 7.68 6.50 -8.98
N MET A 198 7.19 6.05 -7.82
CA MET A 198 8.00 5.83 -6.63
C MET A 198 9.01 4.68 -6.81
N MET A 199 8.56 3.55 -7.39
CA MET A 199 9.41 2.35 -7.57
C MET A 199 10.45 2.53 -8.67
N MET A 200 10.12 3.24 -9.74
CA MET A 200 11.05 3.50 -10.85
C MET A 200 12.07 4.58 -10.51
N GLY A 201 11.82 5.40 -9.47
CA GLY A 201 12.66 6.54 -9.12
C GLY A 201 12.70 7.60 -10.24
N ALA A 202 13.60 8.56 -10.10
CA ALA A 202 13.84 9.58 -11.12
C ALA A 202 14.67 9.06 -12.33
N ASN A 203 15.00 7.75 -12.36
CA ASN A 203 15.81 7.15 -13.43
C ASN A 203 14.90 6.76 -14.61
N THR A 204 14.62 7.74 -15.45
CA THR A 204 13.98 7.57 -16.77
C THR A 204 15.01 7.36 -17.90
N GLU A 205 16.22 6.87 -17.58
CA GLU A 205 17.29 6.68 -18.55
C GLU A 205 17.04 5.54 -19.55
N GLY A 206 16.06 4.65 -19.28
CA GLY A 206 15.63 3.59 -20.18
C GLY A 206 14.49 4.01 -21.09
N GLY A 207 14.25 3.21 -22.15
CA GLY A 207 13.08 3.30 -23.01
C GLY A 207 12.15 2.10 -22.88
N GLU A 208 10.88 2.29 -23.20
CA GLU A 208 9.89 1.22 -23.34
C GLU A 208 9.21 1.32 -24.69
N ALA A 209 9.03 0.19 -25.35
CA ALA A 209 8.35 0.14 -26.63
C ALA A 209 7.54 -1.15 -26.79
N PHE A 210 6.40 -1.01 -27.46
CA PHE A 210 5.56 -2.11 -27.89
C PHE A 210 5.87 -2.47 -29.35
N LEU A 211 6.00 -3.75 -29.61
CA LEU A 211 6.16 -4.27 -30.96
C LEU A 211 5.33 -5.56 -31.12
N PRO A 212 5.09 -6.01 -32.36
CA PRO A 212 4.38 -7.27 -32.61
C PRO A 212 5.00 -8.43 -31.82
N TYR A 213 4.20 -9.12 -31.00
CA TYR A 213 4.70 -10.27 -30.23
C TYR A 213 5.35 -11.32 -31.14
N THR A 214 4.88 -11.44 -32.37
CA THR A 214 5.42 -12.37 -33.38
C THR A 214 6.88 -12.12 -33.74
N ILE A 215 7.43 -10.93 -33.46
CA ILE A 215 8.86 -10.64 -33.63
C ILE A 215 9.65 -11.18 -32.43
N LEU A 216 9.08 -11.17 -31.22
CA LEU A 216 9.75 -11.62 -30.01
C LEU A 216 9.59 -13.12 -29.73
N THR A 217 8.79 -13.83 -30.51
CA THR A 217 8.61 -15.30 -30.38
C THR A 217 9.69 -16.08 -31.13
N TRP A 218 10.43 -15.45 -32.04
CA TRP A 218 11.51 -16.07 -32.78
C TRP A 218 12.83 -16.03 -31.98
N PRO A 219 13.60 -17.14 -31.85
CA PRO A 219 13.41 -18.49 -32.45
C PRO A 219 12.68 -19.50 -31.55
N ASN A 220 12.23 -19.15 -30.37
CA ASN A 220 11.61 -20.06 -29.41
C ASN A 220 10.13 -19.77 -29.23
N ASP A 221 9.26 -20.67 -29.66
CA ASP A 221 7.79 -20.57 -29.50
C ASP A 221 7.29 -20.95 -28.10
N TYR A 222 8.19 -21.00 -27.09
CA TYR A 222 7.87 -21.39 -25.73
C TYR A 222 7.92 -20.22 -24.78
N PHE A 223 6.88 -20.08 -23.94
CA PHE A 223 6.73 -19.01 -22.97
C PHE A 223 6.70 -19.57 -21.56
N TYR A 224 7.42 -18.92 -20.65
CA TYR A 224 7.45 -19.28 -19.24
C TYR A 224 6.10 -19.11 -18.56
N ALA A 225 5.38 -18.07 -18.91
CA ALA A 225 4.11 -17.72 -18.30
C ALA A 225 3.06 -17.31 -19.35
N MET A 226 1.83 -17.56 -19.02
CA MET A 226 0.66 -17.11 -19.74
C MET A 226 -0.07 -16.06 -18.90
N ARG A 227 -0.44 -14.93 -19.50
CA ARG A 227 -1.20 -13.85 -18.89
C ARG A 227 -2.64 -13.92 -19.41
N ILE A 228 -3.60 -13.89 -18.50
CA ILE A 228 -5.02 -14.07 -18.80
C ILE A 228 -5.80 -12.96 -18.13
N TYR A 229 -6.80 -12.44 -18.83
CA TYR A 229 -7.80 -11.52 -18.29
C TYR A 229 -9.17 -12.19 -18.35
N ALA A 230 -9.81 -12.38 -17.20
CA ALA A 230 -11.18 -12.85 -17.16
C ALA A 230 -12.14 -11.74 -17.58
N LYS A 231 -13.29 -12.11 -18.19
CA LYS A 231 -14.33 -11.14 -18.54
C LYS A 231 -15.08 -10.60 -17.33
N ASP A 232 -15.27 -11.43 -16.31
CA ASP A 232 -16.07 -11.10 -15.14
C ASP A 232 -15.28 -11.32 -13.85
N GLU A 233 -15.19 -10.26 -13.03
CA GLU A 233 -14.53 -10.29 -11.73
C GLU A 233 -15.24 -11.22 -10.73
N ALA A 234 -16.58 -11.35 -10.83
CA ALA A 234 -17.34 -12.15 -9.88
C ALA A 234 -17.07 -13.66 -10.02
N THR A 235 -16.77 -14.13 -11.23
CA THR A 235 -16.57 -15.56 -11.55
C THR A 235 -15.10 -15.92 -11.77
N MET A 236 -14.19 -14.95 -11.74
CA MET A 236 -12.79 -15.15 -12.12
C MET A 236 -12.06 -16.21 -11.27
N ASP A 237 -12.32 -16.29 -9.97
CA ASP A 237 -11.64 -17.24 -9.08
C ASP A 237 -11.98 -18.69 -9.44
N GLU A 238 -13.25 -18.97 -9.75
CA GLU A 238 -13.70 -20.28 -10.19
C GLU A 238 -13.16 -20.63 -11.58
N PHE A 239 -13.21 -19.66 -12.50
CA PHE A 239 -12.63 -19.79 -13.84
C PHE A 239 -11.14 -20.10 -13.77
N TYR A 240 -10.35 -19.35 -12.99
CA TYR A 240 -8.91 -19.55 -12.87
C TYR A 240 -8.54 -20.91 -12.26
N ASN A 241 -9.33 -21.39 -11.30
CA ASN A 241 -9.14 -22.73 -10.75
C ASN A 241 -9.39 -23.81 -11.80
N ARG A 242 -10.48 -23.71 -12.58
CA ARG A 242 -10.75 -24.66 -13.68
C ARG A 242 -9.68 -24.61 -14.75
N LEU A 243 -9.21 -23.44 -15.14
CA LEU A 243 -8.13 -23.24 -16.10
C LEU A 243 -6.82 -23.88 -15.61
N LYS A 244 -6.44 -23.64 -14.36
CA LYS A 244 -5.25 -24.25 -13.75
C LYS A 244 -5.30 -25.78 -13.78
N HIS A 245 -6.43 -26.38 -13.44
CA HIS A 245 -6.63 -27.82 -13.50
C HIS A 245 -6.57 -28.35 -14.94
N TYR A 246 -7.17 -27.64 -15.89
CA TYR A 246 -7.11 -27.99 -17.31
C TYR A 246 -5.67 -27.99 -17.84
N VAL A 247 -4.92 -26.92 -17.57
CA VAL A 247 -3.50 -26.78 -17.98
C VAL A 247 -2.66 -27.87 -17.34
N ALA A 248 -2.78 -28.11 -16.05
CA ALA A 248 -2.04 -29.15 -15.36
C ALA A 248 -2.29 -30.54 -16.00
N LYS A 249 -3.55 -30.87 -16.25
CA LYS A 249 -3.93 -32.12 -16.92
C LYS A 249 -3.36 -32.22 -18.32
N SER A 250 -3.40 -31.15 -19.12
CA SER A 250 -2.86 -31.13 -20.48
C SER A 250 -1.34 -31.33 -20.53
N LYS A 251 -0.64 -30.88 -19.50
CA LYS A 251 0.84 -31.02 -19.32
C LYS A 251 1.25 -32.31 -18.61
N GLY A 252 0.30 -33.13 -18.14
CA GLY A 252 0.58 -34.33 -17.36
C GLY A 252 1.24 -34.02 -16.00
N ARG A 253 0.86 -32.90 -15.38
CA ARG A 253 1.35 -32.41 -14.10
C ARG A 253 0.23 -32.31 -13.08
N ALA A 254 0.59 -32.18 -11.79
CA ALA A 254 -0.36 -31.85 -10.75
C ALA A 254 -0.71 -30.34 -10.79
N PRO A 255 -1.94 -29.94 -10.41
CA PRO A 255 -2.30 -28.54 -10.34
C PRO A 255 -1.39 -27.70 -9.42
N GLU A 256 -0.82 -28.32 -8.39
CA GLU A 256 0.10 -27.71 -7.43
C GLU A 256 1.45 -27.33 -8.05
N ASP A 257 1.82 -27.98 -9.18
CA ASP A 257 3.04 -27.65 -9.92
C ASP A 257 2.92 -26.32 -10.66
N PHE A 258 1.71 -25.80 -10.83
CA PHE A 258 1.47 -24.51 -11.46
C PHE A 258 1.13 -23.42 -10.45
N ARG A 259 1.79 -22.28 -10.60
CA ARG A 259 1.49 -21.05 -9.87
C ARG A 259 0.52 -20.21 -10.69
N LEU A 260 -0.62 -19.91 -10.11
CA LEU A 260 -1.56 -18.93 -10.62
C LEU A 260 -1.57 -17.75 -9.65
N ASN A 261 -1.21 -16.57 -10.13
CA ASN A 261 -1.21 -15.35 -9.34
C ASN A 261 -2.21 -14.38 -9.99
N SER A 262 -3.31 -14.13 -9.32
CA SER A 262 -4.23 -13.06 -9.71
C SER A 262 -3.87 -11.73 -9.03
N ALA A 263 -4.32 -10.63 -9.62
CA ALA A 263 -4.23 -9.32 -8.99
C ALA A 263 -4.87 -9.31 -7.59
N LYS A 264 -5.98 -10.02 -7.42
CA LYS A 264 -6.68 -10.19 -6.15
C LYS A 264 -5.84 -10.93 -5.09
N ASP A 265 -5.13 -12.01 -5.51
CA ASP A 265 -4.25 -12.76 -4.61
C ASP A 265 -3.08 -11.89 -4.14
N GLU A 266 -2.50 -11.09 -5.03
CA GLU A 266 -1.42 -10.17 -4.69
C GLU A 266 -1.88 -9.08 -3.72
N MET A 267 -3.08 -8.53 -3.92
CA MET A 267 -3.70 -7.60 -2.96
C MET A 267 -3.94 -8.27 -1.59
N GLY A 268 -4.46 -9.51 -1.57
CA GLY A 268 -4.66 -10.27 -0.35
C GLY A 268 -3.36 -10.57 0.41
N GLN A 269 -2.28 -10.86 -0.28
CA GLN A 269 -0.95 -11.01 0.31
C GLN A 269 -0.45 -9.71 0.92
N MET A 270 -0.64 -8.57 0.23
CA MET A 270 -0.29 -7.26 0.74
C MET A 270 -1.09 -6.91 2.01
N ASP A 271 -2.41 -7.14 2.00
CA ASP A 271 -3.26 -6.92 3.18
C ASP A 271 -2.79 -7.78 4.36
N SER A 272 -2.44 -9.04 4.12
CA SER A 272 -1.92 -9.94 5.15
C SER A 272 -0.57 -9.47 5.72
N MET A 273 0.33 -9.03 4.85
CA MET A 273 1.64 -8.48 5.25
C MET A 273 1.48 -7.18 6.07
N MET A 274 0.61 -6.26 5.62
CA MET A 274 0.33 -5.03 6.34
C MET A 274 -0.37 -5.30 7.68
N GLY A 275 -1.29 -6.29 7.72
CA GLY A 275 -1.92 -6.76 8.94
C GLY A 275 -0.91 -7.30 9.95
N GLY A 276 0.04 -8.12 9.51
CA GLY A 276 1.13 -8.63 10.35
C GLY A 276 2.02 -7.51 10.90
N LEU A 277 2.39 -6.56 10.05
CA LEU A 277 3.18 -5.39 10.47
C LEU A 277 2.42 -4.52 11.47
N ALA A 278 1.14 -4.27 11.21
CA ALA A 278 0.27 -3.50 12.12
C ALA A 278 0.12 -4.20 13.48
N ALA A 279 0.02 -5.53 13.51
CA ALA A 279 -0.02 -6.31 14.76
C ALA A 279 1.29 -6.18 15.55
N ALA A 280 2.45 -6.28 14.90
CA ALA A 280 3.76 -6.14 15.54
C ALA A 280 3.94 -4.74 16.13
N VAL A 281 3.68 -3.68 15.35
CA VAL A 281 3.77 -2.29 15.82
C VAL A 281 2.72 -2.00 16.89
N GLY A 282 1.51 -2.58 16.75
CA GLY A 282 0.45 -2.51 17.76
C GLY A 282 0.88 -3.10 19.11
N GLY A 283 1.63 -4.20 19.11
CA GLY A 283 2.24 -4.77 20.30
C GLY A 283 3.22 -3.81 20.99
N ILE A 284 4.10 -3.17 20.22
CA ILE A 284 5.03 -2.15 20.74
C ILE A 284 4.27 -0.94 21.29
N ALA A 285 3.25 -0.49 20.58
CA ALA A 285 2.39 0.61 21.01
C ALA A 285 1.65 0.29 22.32
N ALA A 286 1.17 -0.94 22.48
CA ALA A 286 0.52 -1.40 23.71
C ALA A 286 1.47 -1.31 24.92
N ILE A 287 2.73 -1.74 24.75
CA ILE A 287 3.76 -1.61 25.80
C ILE A 287 4.00 -0.13 26.13
N SER A 288 4.13 0.72 25.10
CA SER A 288 4.32 2.18 25.28
C SER A 288 3.14 2.82 26.02
N LEU A 289 1.91 2.40 25.71
CA LEU A 289 0.69 2.88 26.36
C LEU A 289 0.59 2.38 27.83
N LEU A 290 1.03 1.15 28.13
CA LEU A 290 1.13 0.63 29.50
C LEU A 290 2.10 1.48 30.30
N VAL A 291 3.29 1.75 29.79
CA VAL A 291 4.30 2.59 30.45
C VAL A 291 3.77 4.02 30.66
N GLY A 292 3.17 4.61 29.64
CA GLY A 292 2.52 5.93 29.72
C GLY A 292 1.37 5.96 30.74
N GLY A 293 0.53 4.91 30.76
CA GLY A 293 -0.57 4.74 31.71
C GLY A 293 -0.10 4.60 33.16
N ILE A 294 0.95 3.83 33.42
CA ILE A 294 1.59 3.76 34.76
C ILE A 294 2.14 5.14 35.14
N GLY A 295 2.69 5.88 34.19
CA GLY A 295 3.11 7.26 34.40
C GLY A 295 1.96 8.18 34.81
N ILE A 296 0.79 8.09 34.14
CA ILE A 296 -0.43 8.83 34.54
C ILE A 296 -0.83 8.45 35.98
N MET A 297 -0.90 7.14 36.26
CA MET A 297 -1.24 6.65 37.60
C MET A 297 -0.34 7.24 38.68
N ASN A 298 0.98 7.28 38.45
CA ASN A 298 1.95 7.82 39.41
C ASN A 298 1.78 9.34 39.59
N ILE A 299 1.55 10.10 38.52
CA ILE A 299 1.29 11.54 38.62
C ILE A 299 0.02 11.80 39.41
N MET A 300 -1.04 11.06 39.11
CA MET A 300 -2.32 11.22 39.79
C MET A 300 -2.23 10.87 41.28
N LEU A 301 -1.42 9.85 41.67
CA LEU A 301 -1.17 9.52 43.07
C LEU A 301 -0.48 10.68 43.81
N VAL A 302 0.53 11.29 43.20
CA VAL A 302 1.20 12.46 43.76
C VAL A 302 0.25 13.66 43.83
N SER A 303 -0.53 13.93 42.78
CA SER A 303 -1.53 15.01 42.77
C SER A 303 -2.58 14.84 43.88
N VAL A 304 -3.04 13.59 44.12
CA VAL A 304 -3.96 13.28 45.22
C VAL A 304 -3.34 13.59 46.57
N THR A 305 -2.03 13.26 46.79
CA THR A 305 -1.35 13.58 48.06
C THR A 305 -1.13 15.07 48.25
N GLU A 306 -0.72 15.81 47.22
CA GLU A 306 -0.54 17.25 47.23
C GLU A 306 -1.85 18.01 47.49
N ARG A 307 -3.01 17.47 47.02
CA ARG A 307 -4.35 18.09 47.16
C ARG A 307 -5.18 17.43 48.26
N THR A 308 -4.59 16.70 49.22
CA THR A 308 -5.33 15.97 50.25
C THR A 308 -6.22 16.92 51.07
N ARG A 309 -5.70 18.09 51.48
CA ARG A 309 -6.46 19.11 52.25
C ARG A 309 -7.62 19.68 51.45
N GLU A 310 -7.44 19.95 50.17
CA GLU A 310 -8.50 20.45 49.28
C GLU A 310 -9.64 19.44 49.14
N ILE A 311 -9.31 18.14 49.00
CA ILE A 311 -10.28 17.05 48.96
C ILE A 311 -11.06 16.98 50.28
N GLY A 312 -10.36 17.11 51.41
CA GLY A 312 -10.97 17.13 52.74
C GLY A 312 -11.98 18.29 52.91
N ILE A 313 -11.62 19.50 52.48
CA ILE A 313 -12.53 20.67 52.51
C ILE A 313 -13.78 20.42 51.64
N ARG A 314 -13.63 19.92 50.43
CA ARG A 314 -14.77 19.60 49.56
C ARG A 314 -15.72 18.59 50.17
N LYS A 315 -15.18 17.55 50.77
CA LYS A 315 -15.97 16.49 51.41
C LYS A 315 -16.67 16.99 52.69
N SER A 316 -16.03 17.86 53.48
CA SER A 316 -16.66 18.48 54.65
C SER A 316 -17.79 19.43 54.26
N LEU A 317 -17.76 20.02 53.05
CA LEU A 317 -18.84 20.83 52.47
C LEU A 317 -19.93 19.99 51.76
N GLY A 318 -19.88 18.62 51.86
CA GLY A 318 -20.93 17.72 51.36
C GLY A 318 -20.69 17.10 49.99
N ALA A 319 -19.48 17.23 49.40
CA ALA A 319 -19.17 16.55 48.15
C ALA A 319 -19.21 15.03 48.31
N ARG A 320 -19.90 14.33 47.40
CA ARG A 320 -20.02 12.86 47.39
C ARG A 320 -18.73 12.24 46.91
N THR A 321 -18.45 11.02 47.38
CA THR A 321 -17.30 10.19 46.89
C THR A 321 -17.27 10.08 45.36
N ARG A 322 -18.46 9.97 44.74
CA ARG A 322 -18.59 9.92 43.27
C ARG A 322 -18.12 11.21 42.58
N ASP A 323 -18.39 12.37 43.18
CA ASP A 323 -18.01 13.65 42.56
C ASP A 323 -16.50 13.83 42.53
N VAL A 324 -15.82 13.46 43.61
CA VAL A 324 -14.35 13.43 43.69
C VAL A 324 -13.78 12.41 42.70
N MET A 325 -14.36 11.20 42.61
CA MET A 325 -13.90 10.16 41.67
C MET A 325 -14.03 10.61 40.21
N VAL A 326 -15.19 11.16 39.81
CA VAL A 326 -15.44 11.68 38.45
C VAL A 326 -14.46 12.80 38.10
N GLN A 327 -14.17 13.70 39.06
CA GLN A 327 -13.22 14.79 38.84
C GLN A 327 -11.82 14.23 38.44
N PHE A 328 -11.26 13.34 39.25
CA PHE A 328 -9.93 12.76 38.98
C PHE A 328 -9.90 11.86 37.73
N LEU A 329 -10.98 11.12 37.43
CA LEU A 329 -11.11 10.36 36.17
C LEU A 329 -11.17 11.29 34.96
N THR A 330 -11.88 12.41 35.06
CA THR A 330 -11.90 13.40 33.96
C THR A 330 -10.50 14.02 33.74
N GLU A 331 -9.79 14.32 34.85
CA GLU A 331 -8.42 14.85 34.77
C GLU A 331 -7.46 13.88 34.06
N SER A 332 -7.48 12.60 34.42
CA SER A 332 -6.65 11.57 33.76
C SER A 332 -7.05 11.35 32.30
N ALA A 333 -8.35 11.36 31.98
CA ALA A 333 -8.85 11.22 30.62
C ALA A 333 -8.42 12.40 29.71
N ILE A 334 -8.47 13.64 30.24
CA ILE A 334 -8.03 14.83 29.52
C ILE A 334 -6.51 14.77 29.26
N LEU A 335 -5.74 14.37 30.27
CA LEU A 335 -4.27 14.28 30.17
C LEU A 335 -3.85 13.27 29.10
N SER A 336 -4.52 12.12 29.06
CA SER A 336 -4.25 11.09 28.04
C SER A 336 -4.77 11.50 26.65
N ALA A 337 -5.94 12.15 26.58
CA ALA A 337 -6.49 12.64 25.31
C ALA A 337 -5.58 13.72 24.69
N CYS A 338 -5.01 14.62 25.50
CA CYS A 338 -4.02 15.59 25.03
C CYS A 338 -2.77 14.88 24.46
N GLY A 339 -2.25 13.86 25.16
CA GLY A 339 -1.17 13.02 24.65
C GLY A 339 -1.54 12.35 23.33
N GLY A 340 -2.76 11.81 23.25
CA GLY A 340 -3.30 11.20 22.02
C GLY A 340 -3.38 12.17 20.84
N ILE A 341 -3.89 13.40 21.06
CA ILE A 341 -3.96 14.43 20.02
C ILE A 341 -2.56 14.81 19.52
N VAL A 342 -1.60 15.00 20.42
CA VAL A 342 -0.21 15.28 20.03
C VAL A 342 0.38 14.10 19.27
N GLY A 343 0.11 12.86 19.71
CA GLY A 343 0.52 11.64 19.01
C GLY A 343 -0.05 11.56 17.59
N ILE A 344 -1.31 11.90 17.39
CA ILE A 344 -1.96 11.95 16.07
C ILE A 344 -1.32 13.02 15.19
N LEU A 345 -1.07 14.21 15.71
CA LEU A 345 -0.44 15.29 14.95
C LEU A 345 0.98 14.92 14.51
N LEU A 346 1.76 14.30 15.40
CA LEU A 346 3.11 13.86 15.08
C LEU A 346 3.11 12.64 14.15
N GLY A 347 2.34 11.60 14.44
CA GLY A 347 2.27 10.39 13.61
C GLY A 347 1.67 10.67 12.22
N GLY A 348 0.55 11.38 12.17
CA GLY A 348 -0.09 11.81 10.92
C GLY A 348 0.79 12.78 10.13
N GLY A 349 1.43 13.73 10.80
CA GLY A 349 2.38 14.67 10.19
C GLY A 349 3.58 13.97 9.57
N LEU A 350 4.17 12.99 10.25
CA LEU A 350 5.27 12.18 9.71
C LEU A 350 4.86 11.42 8.44
N VAL A 351 3.65 10.82 8.43
CA VAL A 351 3.13 10.11 7.26
C VAL A 351 2.87 11.06 6.10
N MET A 352 2.28 12.25 6.36
CA MET A 352 2.01 13.25 5.32
C MET A 352 3.31 13.83 4.74
N ILE A 353 4.29 14.15 5.58
CA ILE A 353 5.60 14.64 5.12
C ILE A 353 6.34 13.56 4.35
N GLY A 354 6.41 12.34 4.89
CA GLY A 354 7.04 11.20 4.21
C GLY A 354 6.38 10.90 2.87
N GLY A 355 5.04 10.91 2.80
CA GLY A 355 4.29 10.73 1.56
C GLY A 355 4.60 11.82 0.53
N SER A 356 4.63 13.09 0.95
CA SER A 356 4.95 14.20 0.04
C SER A 356 6.37 14.14 -0.52
N LEU A 357 7.34 13.71 0.28
CA LEU A 357 8.73 13.51 -0.16
C LEU A 357 8.86 12.36 -1.17
N LEU A 358 8.02 11.35 -1.06
CA LEU A 358 7.96 10.20 -1.98
C LEU A 358 6.99 10.42 -3.16
N GLY A 359 6.36 11.59 -3.27
CA GLY A 359 5.37 11.88 -4.32
C GLY A 359 4.05 11.10 -4.17
N VAL A 360 3.75 10.58 -2.97
CA VAL A 360 2.58 9.75 -2.69
C VAL A 360 1.58 10.52 -1.84
N GLN A 361 0.30 10.45 -2.18
CA GLN A 361 -0.77 11.03 -1.37
C GLN A 361 -1.03 10.16 -0.14
N ALA A 362 -0.50 10.59 1.01
CA ALA A 362 -0.74 9.94 2.28
C ALA A 362 -2.20 10.10 2.74
N ILE A 363 -2.79 9.02 3.22
CA ILE A 363 -4.20 8.99 3.64
C ILE A 363 -4.27 8.75 5.14
N VAL A 364 -4.81 9.74 5.87
CA VAL A 364 -5.16 9.62 7.28
C VAL A 364 -6.68 9.64 7.41
N LYS A 365 -7.28 8.48 7.64
CA LYS A 365 -8.75 8.37 7.73
C LYS A 365 -9.27 9.02 9.01
N PRO A 366 -10.33 9.87 8.95
CA PRO A 366 -10.94 10.46 10.14
C PRO A 366 -11.41 9.45 11.19
N SER A 367 -11.86 8.26 10.76
CA SER A 367 -12.27 7.18 11.65
C SER A 367 -11.12 6.69 12.53
N VAL A 368 -9.91 6.60 12.00
CA VAL A 368 -8.71 6.20 12.75
C VAL A 368 -8.34 7.25 13.79
N VAL A 369 -8.49 8.54 13.45
CA VAL A 369 -8.27 9.66 14.38
C VAL A 369 -9.25 9.58 15.56
N VAL A 370 -10.55 9.40 15.29
CA VAL A 370 -11.59 9.30 16.33
C VAL A 370 -11.34 8.09 17.23
N LEU A 371 -11.01 6.94 16.65
CA LEU A 371 -10.69 5.73 17.42
C LEU A 371 -9.44 5.92 18.29
N ALA A 372 -8.41 6.59 17.78
CA ALA A 372 -7.18 6.85 18.52
C ALA A 372 -7.41 7.77 19.73
N VAL A 373 -8.19 8.84 19.56
CA VAL A 373 -8.55 9.75 20.67
C VAL A 373 -9.41 9.01 21.70
N GLY A 374 -10.41 8.27 21.26
CA GLY A 374 -11.27 7.47 22.13
C GLY A 374 -10.48 6.43 22.94
N PHE A 375 -9.58 5.71 22.27
CA PHE A 375 -8.72 4.74 22.91
C PHE A 375 -7.75 5.38 23.92
N SER A 376 -7.15 6.52 23.55
CA SER A 376 -6.29 7.28 24.45
C SER A 376 -7.03 7.70 25.73
N ALA A 377 -8.24 8.26 25.59
CA ALA A 377 -9.06 8.64 26.74
C ALA A 377 -9.41 7.44 27.63
N MET A 378 -9.69 6.28 27.00
CA MET A 378 -9.98 5.03 27.70
C MET A 378 -8.79 4.54 28.53
N VAL A 379 -7.59 4.62 28.00
CA VAL A 379 -6.33 4.32 28.72
C VAL A 379 -6.19 5.25 29.94
N GLY A 380 -6.43 6.55 29.78
CA GLY A 380 -6.39 7.51 30.89
C GLY A 380 -7.39 7.18 31.99
N ILE A 381 -8.62 6.83 31.62
CA ILE A 381 -9.65 6.42 32.60
C ILE A 381 -9.20 5.15 33.33
N PHE A 382 -8.75 4.12 32.60
CA PHE A 382 -8.34 2.84 33.19
C PHE A 382 -7.24 3.01 34.24
N PHE A 383 -6.15 3.69 33.89
CA PHE A 383 -5.06 3.96 34.83
C PHE A 383 -5.39 5.02 35.89
N GLY A 384 -6.41 5.85 35.65
CA GLY A 384 -6.93 6.84 36.59
C GLY A 384 -7.85 6.28 37.67
N ILE A 385 -8.43 5.08 37.48
CA ILE A 385 -9.40 4.46 38.44
C ILE A 385 -8.78 4.31 39.84
N TYR A 386 -7.59 3.75 39.92
CA TYR A 386 -6.94 3.49 41.20
C TYR A 386 -6.66 4.78 42.00
N PRO A 387 -5.95 5.79 41.45
CA PRO A 387 -5.72 7.06 42.18
C PRO A 387 -7.03 7.81 42.49
N ALA A 388 -7.97 7.83 41.56
CA ALA A 388 -9.29 8.48 41.79
C ALA A 388 -10.06 7.81 42.93
N SER A 389 -10.05 6.48 43.01
CA SER A 389 -10.67 5.75 44.12
C SER A 389 -9.97 6.02 45.45
N LYS A 390 -8.63 6.11 45.46
CA LYS A 390 -7.84 6.45 46.65
C LYS A 390 -8.16 7.89 47.15
N ALA A 391 -8.29 8.86 46.23
CA ALA A 391 -8.71 10.21 46.55
C ALA A 391 -10.14 10.25 47.12
N ALA A 392 -11.05 9.53 46.46
CA ALA A 392 -12.46 9.53 46.82
C ALA A 392 -12.77 8.85 48.17
N LYS A 393 -11.91 7.95 48.65
CA LYS A 393 -12.04 7.25 49.93
C LYS A 393 -11.34 7.91 51.10
N LYS A 394 -10.63 9.04 50.89
CA LYS A 394 -9.97 9.78 52.01
C LYS A 394 -10.98 10.29 53.02
N ASP A 395 -10.66 10.11 54.33
CA ASP A 395 -11.45 10.62 55.41
C ASP A 395 -11.30 12.15 55.49
N PRO A 396 -12.41 12.93 55.58
CA PRO A 396 -12.35 14.37 55.68
C PRO A 396 -11.56 14.87 56.90
N ILE A 397 -11.68 14.20 58.05
CA ILE A 397 -11.03 14.58 59.27
C ILE A 397 -9.51 14.40 59.19
N GLU A 398 -9.09 13.24 58.70
CA GLU A 398 -7.65 12.98 58.45
C GLU A 398 -7.06 13.89 57.37
N ALA A 399 -7.83 14.17 56.32
CA ALA A 399 -7.40 15.04 55.25
C ALA A 399 -7.20 16.50 55.68
N LEU A 400 -7.97 16.99 56.66
CA LEU A 400 -7.83 18.36 57.22
C LEU A 400 -6.67 18.45 58.21
N ARG A 401 -6.25 17.35 58.81
CA ARG A 401 -5.10 17.30 59.75
C ARG A 401 -3.75 17.14 59.01
N TYR A 402 -3.77 16.96 57.73
CA TYR A 402 -2.55 16.83 56.93
C TYR A 402 -1.92 18.23 56.72
N GLU A 403 -0.73 18.43 57.29
CA GLU A 403 0.12 19.61 57.04
C GLU A 403 0.84 19.54 55.70
#